data_50591db867f304850fd101cce156c025
#
_entry.id   50591db867f304850fd101cce156c025
#
_cell.length_a   1.000
_cell.length_b   1.000
_cell.length_c   1.000
_cell.angle_alpha   90.00
_cell.angle_beta   90.00
_cell.angle_gamma   90.00
#
_symmetry.space_group_name_H-M   'P 1'
#
loop_
_entity.id
_entity.type
_entity.pdbx_description
1 polymer ?
#
loop_
_entity_poly.entity_id
_entity_poly.type
_entity_poly.pdbx_seq_one_letter_code
_entity_poly.pdbx_strand_id
1 'polypeptide(L)'
;LLQHDLFHIYPVDDHILMVVRNMRRLAIEAHSHELPFASGLMASFPYKTVLYLADLFHDIAKGRGGDHADLGVADAAKFAKDHFLTDYETDLLCWLVQDHLIMSTTSQKEDISDPEVVNRFCAHVKTRERLISLYLLTVADVRGTNPKIWNDWKAGLLENLFQASLRTLSGLGSNQRITASRRQQAALTLL
;
A
#
# COMPACT_ATOMS: atom_id res chain seq x y z
N LEU A 1 16.47 -19.69 -5.15
CA LEU A 1 15.50 -20.68 -4.63
C LEU A 1 14.22 -20.57 -5.47
N LEU A 2 13.98 -21.58 -6.33
CA LEU A 2 12.78 -21.71 -7.15
C LEU A 2 11.63 -22.18 -6.26
N GLN A 3 10.89 -21.26 -5.66
CA GLN A 3 9.61 -21.59 -5.04
C GLN A 3 8.52 -21.11 -5.98
N HIS A 4 7.89 -22.06 -6.69
CA HIS A 4 6.70 -21.80 -7.50
C HIS A 4 5.48 -21.78 -6.60
N ASP A 5 5.04 -20.59 -6.22
CA ASP A 5 3.66 -20.39 -5.79
C ASP A 5 2.75 -20.54 -7.02
N LEU A 6 1.59 -21.21 -6.87
CA LEU A 6 0.65 -21.53 -7.97
C LEU A 6 0.18 -20.29 -8.79
N PHE A 7 0.46 -19.08 -8.31
CA PHE A 7 0.07 -17.81 -8.93
C PHE A 7 1.24 -17.01 -9.53
N HIS A 8 2.49 -17.29 -9.12
CA HIS A 8 3.67 -16.60 -9.64
C HIS A 8 4.27 -17.41 -10.79
N ILE A 9 4.37 -16.78 -11.97
CA ILE A 9 5.04 -17.39 -13.13
C ILE A 9 6.54 -17.16 -13.13
N TYR A 10 7.02 -16.29 -12.24
CA TYR A 10 8.41 -15.90 -12.10
C TYR A 10 9.02 -16.39 -10.78
N PRO A 11 10.33 -16.68 -10.72
CA PRO A 11 11.08 -16.76 -9.47
C PRO A 11 10.91 -15.50 -8.62
N VAL A 12 11.10 -15.61 -7.30
CA VAL A 12 10.88 -14.50 -6.35
C VAL A 12 11.72 -13.25 -6.69
N ASP A 13 12.97 -13.45 -7.07
CA ASP A 13 13.90 -12.38 -7.49
C ASP A 13 13.42 -11.67 -8.77
N ASP A 14 13.04 -12.41 -9.78
CA ASP A 14 12.47 -11.85 -11.02
C ASP A 14 11.15 -11.11 -10.74
N HIS A 15 10.28 -11.67 -9.89
CA HIS A 15 9.06 -11.00 -9.47
C HIS A 15 9.35 -9.66 -8.80
N ILE A 16 10.24 -9.61 -7.79
CA ILE A 16 10.63 -8.39 -7.10
C ILE A 16 11.13 -7.34 -8.10
N LEU A 17 12.01 -7.73 -9.04
CA LEU A 17 12.52 -6.81 -10.06
C LEU A 17 11.41 -6.28 -10.99
N MET A 18 10.42 -7.13 -11.32
CA MET A 18 9.25 -6.70 -12.10
C MET A 18 8.38 -5.71 -11.33
N VAL A 19 8.20 -5.91 -10.03
CA VAL A 19 7.45 -4.97 -9.16
C VAL A 19 8.16 -3.61 -9.12
N VAL A 20 9.45 -3.57 -8.85
CA VAL A 20 10.26 -2.34 -8.90
C VAL A 20 10.17 -1.64 -10.26
N ARG A 21 10.26 -2.41 -11.36
CA ARG A 21 10.10 -1.88 -12.71
C ARG A 21 8.72 -1.23 -12.91
N ASN A 22 7.66 -1.92 -12.48
CA ASN A 22 6.30 -1.40 -12.59
C ASN A 22 6.14 -0.11 -11.78
N MET A 23 6.65 -0.06 -10.55
CA MET A 23 6.63 1.15 -9.72
C MET A 23 7.37 2.31 -10.40
N ARG A 24 8.55 2.06 -10.97
CA ARG A 24 9.30 3.08 -11.72
C ARG A 24 8.52 3.61 -12.92
N ARG A 25 7.78 2.75 -13.63
CA ARG A 25 6.94 3.19 -14.78
C ARG A 25 5.86 4.18 -14.34
N LEU A 26 5.27 4.01 -13.15
CA LEU A 26 4.30 4.96 -12.60
C LEU A 26 4.90 6.35 -12.36
N ALA A 27 6.20 6.44 -12.09
CA ALA A 27 6.89 7.70 -11.86
C ALA A 27 7.36 8.41 -13.14
N ILE A 28 7.29 7.75 -14.31
CA ILE A 28 7.79 8.28 -15.59
C ILE A 28 6.60 8.81 -16.39
N GLU A 29 6.61 10.12 -16.69
CA GLU A 29 5.51 10.82 -17.39
C GLU A 29 5.16 10.16 -18.73
N ALA A 30 6.15 9.73 -19.50
CA ALA A 30 5.93 9.04 -20.78
C ALA A 30 5.09 7.75 -20.69
N HIS A 31 5.00 7.15 -19.50
CA HIS A 31 4.21 5.96 -19.22
C HIS A 31 2.90 6.24 -18.46
N SER A 32 2.61 7.48 -18.13
CA SER A 32 1.43 7.86 -17.35
C SER A 32 0.10 7.44 -17.99
N HIS A 33 0.07 7.33 -19.32
CA HIS A 33 -1.10 6.88 -20.08
C HIS A 33 -1.49 5.41 -19.81
N GLU A 34 -0.57 4.58 -19.32
CA GLU A 34 -0.84 3.16 -19.03
C GLU A 34 -1.75 2.99 -17.80
N LEU A 35 -1.54 3.80 -16.76
CA LEU A 35 -2.29 3.80 -15.51
C LEU A 35 -2.40 5.25 -15.00
N PRO A 36 -3.25 6.09 -15.62
CA PRO A 36 -3.31 7.51 -15.32
C PRO A 36 -3.57 7.82 -13.86
N PHE A 37 -4.46 7.06 -13.21
CA PHE A 37 -4.80 7.26 -11.81
C PHE A 37 -3.60 6.97 -10.89
N ALA A 38 -2.96 5.81 -11.02
CA ALA A 38 -1.79 5.44 -10.22
C ALA A 38 -0.61 6.39 -10.46
N SER A 39 -0.35 6.77 -11.72
CA SER A 39 0.70 7.74 -12.07
C SER A 39 0.44 9.13 -11.48
N GLY A 40 -0.82 9.57 -11.45
CA GLY A 40 -1.21 10.82 -10.79
C GLY A 40 -0.95 10.81 -9.29
N LEU A 41 -1.24 9.70 -8.61
CA LEU A 41 -0.91 9.53 -7.19
C LEU A 41 0.61 9.51 -6.97
N MET A 42 1.35 8.75 -7.78
CA MET A 42 2.81 8.64 -7.69
C MET A 42 3.51 9.99 -7.90
N ALA A 43 3.01 10.82 -8.83
CA ALA A 43 3.60 12.12 -9.10
C ALA A 43 3.68 13.01 -7.85
N SER A 44 2.62 13.04 -7.05
CA SER A 44 2.46 13.87 -5.85
C SER A 44 2.88 13.20 -4.53
N PHE A 45 3.21 11.90 -4.55
CA PHE A 45 3.51 11.16 -3.32
C PHE A 45 4.93 11.49 -2.81
N PRO A 46 5.09 11.91 -1.53
CA PRO A 46 6.38 12.41 -1.04
C PRO A 46 7.36 11.28 -0.69
N TYR A 47 6.88 10.08 -0.33
CA TYR A 47 7.71 8.99 0.19
C TYR A 47 8.05 7.96 -0.89
N LYS A 48 8.49 8.41 -2.07
CA LYS A 48 8.79 7.52 -3.22
C LYS A 48 9.88 6.51 -2.92
N THR A 49 10.89 6.91 -2.14
CA THR A 49 11.98 6.00 -1.71
C THR A 49 11.43 4.84 -0.89
N VAL A 50 10.48 5.10 0.02
CA VAL A 50 9.83 4.06 0.82
C VAL A 50 9.08 3.06 -0.07
N LEU A 51 8.40 3.54 -1.14
CA LEU A 51 7.74 2.65 -2.10
C LEU A 51 8.72 1.71 -2.80
N TYR A 52 9.85 2.22 -3.30
CA TYR A 52 10.86 1.36 -3.92
C TYR A 52 11.49 0.36 -2.95
N LEU A 53 11.66 0.74 -1.69
CA LEU A 53 12.12 -0.18 -0.66
C LEU A 53 11.04 -1.22 -0.34
N ALA A 54 9.76 -0.83 -0.25
CA ALA A 54 8.66 -1.78 -0.07
C ALA A 54 8.58 -2.79 -1.22
N ASP A 55 8.76 -2.35 -2.47
CA ASP A 55 8.84 -3.24 -3.63
C ASP A 55 9.96 -4.28 -3.49
N LEU A 56 11.11 -3.89 -2.93
CA LEU A 56 12.23 -4.81 -2.74
C LEU A 56 12.00 -5.78 -1.58
N PHE A 57 11.36 -5.34 -0.50
CA PHE A 57 11.28 -6.09 0.74
C PHE A 57 9.98 -6.89 0.91
N HIS A 58 8.87 -6.58 0.18
CA HIS A 58 7.57 -7.20 0.42
C HIS A 58 7.60 -8.74 0.37
N ASP A 59 8.40 -9.31 -0.51
CA ASP A 59 8.51 -10.75 -0.76
C ASP A 59 9.93 -11.31 -0.52
N ILE A 60 10.88 -10.51 -0.03
CA ILE A 60 12.31 -10.87 0.04
C ILE A 60 12.59 -12.11 0.88
N ALA A 61 11.72 -12.40 1.84
CA ALA A 61 11.88 -13.54 2.72
C ALA A 61 11.11 -14.80 2.27
N LYS A 62 10.44 -14.77 1.12
CA LYS A 62 9.78 -15.96 0.56
C LYS A 62 10.78 -17.11 0.42
N GLY A 63 10.38 -18.30 0.87
CA GLY A 63 11.23 -19.51 0.79
C GLY A 63 12.27 -19.67 1.90
N ARG A 64 12.36 -18.74 2.85
CA ARG A 64 13.31 -18.83 3.97
C ARG A 64 12.83 -19.68 5.16
N GLY A 65 11.59 -20.17 5.10
CA GLY A 65 10.92 -20.88 6.21
C GLY A 65 10.38 -19.92 7.28
N GLY A 66 9.24 -20.24 7.86
CA GLY A 66 8.52 -19.37 8.78
C GLY A 66 7.59 -18.36 8.06
N ASP A 67 7.07 -17.41 8.80
CA ASP A 67 6.27 -16.32 8.21
C ASP A 67 7.18 -15.37 7.44
N HIS A 68 7.01 -15.33 6.12
CA HIS A 68 7.85 -14.50 5.24
C HIS A 68 7.59 -13.00 5.43
N ALA A 69 6.39 -12.61 5.86
CA ALA A 69 6.10 -11.20 6.13
C ALA A 69 6.84 -10.72 7.38
N ASP A 70 6.83 -11.48 8.47
CA ASP A 70 7.58 -11.14 9.70
C ASP A 70 9.09 -11.08 9.45
N LEU A 71 9.63 -12.04 8.69
CA LEU A 71 11.05 -12.05 8.32
C LEU A 71 11.41 -10.85 7.42
N GLY A 72 10.54 -10.53 6.45
CA GLY A 72 10.71 -9.38 5.57
C GLY A 72 10.68 -8.06 6.33
N VAL A 73 9.79 -7.92 7.31
CA VAL A 73 9.73 -6.75 8.22
C VAL A 73 11.03 -6.59 9.01
N ALA A 74 11.58 -7.68 9.55
CA ALA A 74 12.84 -7.63 10.29
C ALA A 74 14.02 -7.16 9.41
N ASP A 75 14.10 -7.67 8.18
CA ASP A 75 15.11 -7.26 7.20
C ASP A 75 14.94 -5.77 6.80
N ALA A 76 13.70 -5.34 6.54
CA ALA A 76 13.36 -3.96 6.19
C ALA A 76 13.69 -2.98 7.33
N ALA A 77 13.32 -3.33 8.57
CA ALA A 77 13.63 -2.51 9.75
C ALA A 77 15.14 -2.36 9.97
N LYS A 78 15.89 -3.46 9.81
CA LYS A 78 17.36 -3.41 9.90
C LYS A 78 17.95 -2.51 8.82
N PHE A 79 17.51 -2.66 7.57
CA PHE A 79 17.95 -1.82 6.45
C PHE A 79 17.64 -0.35 6.72
N ALA A 80 16.41 -0.03 7.15
CA ALA A 80 15.99 1.33 7.45
C ALA A 80 16.89 1.99 8.50
N LYS A 81 17.20 1.28 9.57
CA LYS A 81 18.12 1.73 10.62
C LYS A 81 19.53 1.97 10.09
N ASP A 82 20.07 1.02 9.33
CA ASP A 82 21.44 1.10 8.81
C ASP A 82 21.61 2.23 7.77
N HIS A 83 20.50 2.69 7.15
CA HIS A 83 20.46 3.73 6.13
C HIS A 83 19.81 5.04 6.60
N PHE A 84 19.61 5.19 7.91
CA PHE A 84 19.15 6.44 8.53
C PHE A 84 17.78 6.94 8.03
N LEU A 85 16.84 6.03 7.71
CA LEU A 85 15.47 6.40 7.47
C LEU A 85 14.88 7.02 8.76
N THR A 86 13.98 7.97 8.60
CA THR A 86 13.24 8.53 9.73
C THR A 86 12.32 7.47 10.37
N ASP A 87 11.89 7.70 11.61
CA ASP A 87 10.97 6.79 12.31
C ASP A 87 9.68 6.59 11.51
N TYR A 88 9.15 7.66 10.90
CA TYR A 88 7.96 7.60 10.06
C TYR A 88 8.17 6.75 8.79
N GLU A 89 9.28 6.94 8.08
CA GLU A 89 9.61 6.17 6.89
C GLU A 89 9.84 4.69 7.22
N THR A 90 10.48 4.42 8.37
CA THR A 90 10.67 3.05 8.86
C THR A 90 9.35 2.38 9.19
N ASP A 91 8.46 3.09 9.91
CA ASP A 91 7.11 2.58 10.25
C ASP A 91 6.28 2.31 8.98
N LEU A 92 6.31 3.24 8.03
CA LEU A 92 5.61 3.08 6.75
C LEU A 92 6.15 1.90 5.94
N LEU A 93 7.48 1.74 5.85
CA LEU A 93 8.13 0.63 5.15
C LEU A 93 7.76 -0.71 5.78
N CYS A 94 7.93 -0.85 7.09
CA CYS A 94 7.63 -2.09 7.82
C CYS A 94 6.15 -2.46 7.70
N TRP A 95 5.26 -1.47 7.82
CA TRP A 95 3.82 -1.68 7.65
C TRP A 95 3.48 -2.15 6.22
N LEU A 96 4.07 -1.55 5.19
CA LEU A 96 3.85 -1.95 3.80
C LEU A 96 4.32 -3.40 3.56
N VAL A 97 5.48 -3.78 4.07
CA VAL A 97 5.99 -5.15 3.94
C VAL A 97 5.06 -6.15 4.64
N GLN A 98 4.60 -5.83 5.86
CA GLN A 98 3.70 -6.69 6.63
C GLN A 98 2.35 -6.87 5.95
N ASP A 99 1.76 -5.78 5.46
CA ASP A 99 0.35 -5.72 5.07
C ASP A 99 0.14 -5.60 3.55
N HIS A 100 1.18 -5.85 2.73
CA HIS A 100 1.13 -5.65 1.28
C HIS A 100 -0.04 -6.36 0.56
N LEU A 101 -0.52 -7.47 1.09
CA LEU A 101 -1.61 -8.25 0.50
C LEU A 101 -3.01 -7.80 0.90
N ILE A 102 -3.17 -6.93 1.92
CA ILE A 102 -4.49 -6.63 2.46
C ILE A 102 -5.42 -5.97 1.44
N MET A 103 -4.92 -5.06 0.61
CA MET A 103 -5.75 -4.39 -0.39
C MET A 103 -6.20 -5.35 -1.50
N SER A 104 -5.30 -6.17 -2.02
CA SER A 104 -5.63 -7.16 -3.05
C SER A 104 -6.59 -8.21 -2.52
N THR A 105 -6.42 -8.65 -1.27
CA THR A 105 -7.30 -9.62 -0.61
C THR A 105 -8.69 -9.02 -0.39
N THR A 106 -8.80 -7.84 0.19
CA THR A 106 -10.08 -7.16 0.44
C THR A 106 -10.82 -6.92 -0.88
N SER A 107 -10.16 -6.35 -1.89
CA SER A 107 -10.81 -6.01 -3.16
C SER A 107 -11.31 -7.22 -3.96
N GLN A 108 -10.69 -8.39 -3.79
CA GLN A 108 -11.01 -9.59 -4.58
C GLN A 108 -11.91 -10.58 -3.85
N LYS A 109 -11.93 -10.58 -2.51
CA LYS A 109 -12.61 -11.59 -1.71
C LYS A 109 -13.76 -11.05 -0.89
N GLU A 110 -13.91 -9.73 -0.77
CA GLU A 110 -14.93 -9.12 0.05
C GLU A 110 -15.84 -8.20 -0.78
N ASP A 111 -17.06 -7.97 -0.31
CA ASP A 111 -18.00 -7.05 -0.95
C ASP A 111 -17.66 -5.60 -0.57
N ILE A 112 -16.95 -4.91 -1.45
CA ILE A 112 -16.56 -3.50 -1.24
C ILE A 112 -17.75 -2.51 -1.31
N SER A 113 -18.94 -2.96 -1.67
CA SER A 113 -20.18 -2.15 -1.55
C SER A 113 -20.72 -2.13 -0.12
N ASP A 114 -20.30 -3.08 0.74
CA ASP A 114 -20.62 -3.10 2.16
C ASP A 114 -19.78 -2.05 2.93
N PRO A 115 -20.42 -1.04 3.55
CA PRO A 115 -19.70 -0.04 4.35
C PRO A 115 -18.88 -0.63 5.50
N GLU A 116 -19.27 -1.79 6.06
CA GLU A 116 -18.52 -2.42 7.15
C GLU A 116 -17.17 -2.95 6.67
N VAL A 117 -17.10 -3.48 5.45
CA VAL A 117 -15.84 -3.92 4.82
C VAL A 117 -14.90 -2.73 4.66
N VAL A 118 -15.40 -1.63 4.09
CA VAL A 118 -14.61 -0.42 3.88
C VAL A 118 -14.15 0.18 5.21
N ASN A 119 -15.04 0.24 6.23
CA ASN A 119 -14.70 0.77 7.55
C ASN A 119 -13.60 -0.07 8.23
N ARG A 120 -13.70 -1.41 8.18
CA ARG A 120 -12.69 -2.31 8.72
C ARG A 120 -11.34 -2.13 8.01
N PHE A 121 -11.34 -2.05 6.69
CA PHE A 121 -10.15 -1.77 5.89
C PHE A 121 -9.52 -0.42 6.27
N CYS A 122 -10.33 0.64 6.39
CA CYS A 122 -9.88 1.97 6.80
C CYS A 122 -9.32 2.00 8.23
N ALA A 123 -9.93 1.25 9.16
CA ALA A 123 -9.43 1.12 10.53
C ALA A 123 -8.04 0.48 10.59
N HIS A 124 -7.72 -0.39 9.64
CA HIS A 124 -6.41 -1.00 9.51
C HIS A 124 -5.40 -0.07 8.82
N VAL A 125 -5.77 0.55 7.71
CA VAL A 125 -4.91 1.46 6.92
C VAL A 125 -4.62 2.77 7.68
N LYS A 126 -5.60 3.36 8.32
CA LYS A 126 -5.56 4.52 9.23
C LYS A 126 -5.30 5.87 8.56
N THR A 127 -4.38 5.96 7.61
CA THR A 127 -3.96 7.25 7.03
C THR A 127 -4.06 7.26 5.50
N ARG A 128 -4.18 8.48 4.95
CA ARG A 128 -4.18 8.67 3.50
C ARG A 128 -2.85 8.25 2.86
N GLU A 129 -1.74 8.50 3.52
CA GLU A 129 -0.41 8.14 3.05
C GLU A 129 -0.25 6.62 2.95
N ARG A 130 -0.70 5.88 3.98
CA ARG A 130 -0.73 4.41 3.93
C ARG A 130 -1.65 3.89 2.84
N LEU A 131 -2.82 4.52 2.64
CA LEU A 131 -3.75 4.15 1.56
C LEU A 131 -3.10 4.31 0.18
N ILE A 132 -2.46 5.46 -0.07
CA ILE A 132 -1.81 5.74 -1.36
C ILE A 132 -0.66 4.76 -1.59
N SER A 133 0.22 4.60 -0.61
CA SER A 133 1.39 3.73 -0.75
C SER A 133 1.00 2.26 -0.95
N LEU A 134 0.00 1.78 -0.21
CA LEU A 134 -0.51 0.42 -0.36
C LEU A 134 -1.16 0.20 -1.74
N TYR A 135 -1.93 1.17 -2.24
CA TYR A 135 -2.51 1.09 -3.58
C TYR A 135 -1.43 1.00 -4.66
N LEU A 136 -0.41 1.86 -4.60
CA LEU A 136 0.68 1.87 -5.58
C LEU A 136 1.48 0.57 -5.54
N LEU A 137 1.82 0.08 -4.34
CA LEU A 137 2.50 -1.21 -4.16
C LEU A 137 1.65 -2.36 -4.72
N THR A 138 0.35 -2.41 -4.38
CA THR A 138 -0.56 -3.47 -4.86
C THR A 138 -0.68 -3.48 -6.38
N VAL A 139 -0.78 -2.31 -7.03
CA VAL A 139 -0.81 -2.19 -8.48
C VAL A 139 0.48 -2.71 -9.11
N ALA A 140 1.64 -2.33 -8.57
CA ALA A 140 2.94 -2.77 -9.06
C ALA A 140 3.14 -4.28 -8.89
N ASP A 141 2.77 -4.83 -7.73
CA ASP A 141 2.86 -6.24 -7.36
C ASP A 141 1.98 -7.13 -8.25
N VAL A 142 0.68 -6.84 -8.35
CA VAL A 142 -0.26 -7.64 -9.17
C VAL A 142 0.17 -7.66 -10.63
N ARG A 143 0.66 -6.54 -11.17
CA ARG A 143 1.23 -6.48 -12.53
C ARG A 143 2.53 -7.26 -12.65
N GLY A 144 3.31 -7.36 -11.59
CA GLY A 144 4.57 -8.11 -11.52
C GLY A 144 4.39 -9.62 -11.37
N THR A 145 3.26 -10.06 -10.84
CA THR A 145 2.99 -11.48 -10.58
C THR A 145 2.74 -12.27 -11.87
N ASN A 146 1.87 -11.78 -12.72
CA ASN A 146 1.56 -12.37 -14.03
C ASN A 146 0.87 -11.33 -14.91
N PRO A 147 1.41 -10.99 -16.09
CA PRO A 147 0.80 -10.01 -17.00
C PRO A 147 -0.64 -10.34 -17.42
N LYS A 148 -1.02 -11.63 -17.41
CA LYS A 148 -2.39 -12.07 -17.74
C LYS A 148 -3.39 -11.89 -16.59
N ILE A 149 -2.91 -11.69 -15.37
CA ILE A 149 -3.77 -11.49 -14.19
C ILE A 149 -4.26 -10.05 -14.12
N TRP A 150 -3.47 -9.08 -14.57
CA TRP A 150 -3.88 -7.69 -14.61
C TRP A 150 -4.88 -7.47 -15.76
N ASN A 151 -6.04 -6.92 -15.43
CA ASN A 151 -7.08 -6.54 -16.38
C ASN A 151 -7.90 -5.37 -15.82
N ASP A 152 -8.73 -4.75 -16.68
CA ASP A 152 -9.53 -3.56 -16.32
C ASP A 152 -10.50 -3.83 -15.16
N TRP A 153 -11.00 -5.05 -15.02
CA TRP A 153 -11.89 -5.42 -13.91
C TRP A 153 -11.15 -5.37 -12.57
N LYS A 154 -9.95 -5.95 -12.49
CA LYS A 154 -9.12 -5.89 -11.27
C LYS A 154 -8.65 -4.47 -10.96
N ALA A 155 -8.24 -3.73 -11.97
CA ALA A 155 -7.91 -2.32 -11.84
C ALA A 155 -9.07 -1.54 -11.23
N GLY A 156 -10.29 -1.75 -11.75
CA GLY A 156 -11.52 -1.13 -11.25
C GLY A 156 -11.84 -1.51 -9.81
N LEU A 157 -11.66 -2.78 -9.39
CA LEU A 157 -11.86 -3.19 -8.00
C LEU A 157 -10.92 -2.46 -7.04
N LEU A 158 -9.63 -2.39 -7.36
CA LEU A 158 -8.64 -1.71 -6.54
C LEU A 158 -8.93 -0.21 -6.44
N GLU A 159 -9.26 0.43 -7.56
CA GLU A 159 -9.59 1.84 -7.59
C GLU A 159 -10.88 2.15 -6.81
N ASN A 160 -11.91 1.31 -6.94
CA ASN A 160 -13.16 1.47 -6.19
C ASN A 160 -12.94 1.37 -4.68
N LEU A 161 -12.15 0.37 -4.22
CA LEU A 161 -11.77 0.26 -2.81
C LEU A 161 -10.98 1.48 -2.35
N PHE A 162 -10.01 1.95 -3.15
CA PHE A 162 -9.25 3.15 -2.85
C PHE A 162 -10.15 4.38 -2.69
N GLN A 163 -11.06 4.63 -3.64
CA GLN A 163 -11.94 5.80 -3.62
C GLN A 163 -12.93 5.75 -2.45
N ALA A 164 -13.50 4.57 -2.15
CA ALA A 164 -14.37 4.39 -0.99
C ALA A 164 -13.62 4.67 0.31
N SER A 165 -12.41 4.11 0.44
CA SER A 165 -11.55 4.31 1.62
C SER A 165 -11.11 5.75 1.79
N LEU A 166 -10.77 6.44 0.70
CA LEU A 166 -10.37 7.85 0.75
C LEU A 166 -11.52 8.74 1.27
N ARG A 167 -12.76 8.50 0.83
CA ARG A 167 -13.96 9.20 1.35
C ARG A 167 -14.14 8.95 2.84
N THR A 168 -14.04 7.71 3.28
CA THR A 168 -14.19 7.31 4.70
C THR A 168 -13.11 7.96 5.57
N LEU A 169 -11.84 7.89 5.18
CA LEU A 169 -10.74 8.51 5.93
C LEU A 169 -10.87 10.03 5.99
N SER A 170 -11.33 10.69 4.92
CA SER A 170 -11.59 12.13 4.89
C SER A 170 -12.74 12.52 5.81
N GLY A 171 -13.83 11.73 5.85
CA GLY A 171 -14.96 11.93 6.74
C GLY A 171 -14.60 11.76 8.22
N LEU A 172 -13.78 10.77 8.56
CA LEU A 172 -13.28 10.57 9.91
C LEU A 172 -12.39 11.74 10.36
N GLY A 173 -11.54 12.25 9.49
CA GLY A 173 -10.68 13.41 9.76
C GLY A 173 -11.48 14.70 10.02
N SER A 174 -12.58 14.92 9.29
CA SER A 174 -13.47 16.09 9.53
C SER A 174 -14.18 15.99 10.88
N ASN A 175 -14.69 14.82 11.23
CA ASN A 175 -15.37 14.60 12.52
C ASN A 175 -14.42 14.76 13.71
N GLN A 176 -13.18 14.30 13.61
CA GLN A 176 -12.17 14.49 14.67
C GLN A 176 -11.82 15.96 14.85
N ARG A 177 -11.68 16.75 13.78
CA ARG A 177 -11.43 18.20 13.86
C ARG A 177 -12.59 18.96 14.51
N ILE A 178 -13.83 18.63 14.15
CA ILE A 178 -15.04 19.24 14.75
C ILE A 178 -15.11 18.90 16.25
N THR A 179 -14.84 17.67 16.64
CA THR A 179 -14.87 17.24 18.05
C THR A 179 -13.76 17.88 18.86
N ALA A 180 -12.54 18.01 18.31
CA ALA A 180 -11.43 18.71 18.97
C ALA A 180 -11.74 20.21 19.14
N SER A 181 -12.27 20.88 18.11
CA SER A 181 -12.68 22.27 18.17
C SER A 181 -13.78 22.51 19.23
N ARG A 182 -14.80 21.64 19.30
CA ARG A 182 -15.87 21.71 20.32
C ARG A 182 -15.32 21.53 21.74
N ARG A 183 -14.38 20.59 21.95
CA ARG A 183 -13.71 20.40 23.27
C ARG A 183 -12.91 21.62 23.68
N GLN A 184 -12.17 22.23 22.74
CA GLN A 184 -11.39 23.44 23.00
C GLN A 184 -12.29 24.64 23.31
N GLN A 185 -13.41 24.78 22.60
CA GLN A 185 -14.39 25.84 22.86
C GLN A 185 -15.08 25.66 24.20
N ALA A 186 -15.44 24.44 24.59
CA ALA A 186 -16.02 24.14 25.90
C ALA A 186 -15.03 24.40 27.04
N ALA A 187 -13.76 24.12 26.87
CA ALA A 187 -12.71 24.42 27.87
C ALA A 187 -12.51 25.94 28.08
N LEU A 188 -12.66 26.73 27.01
CA LEU A 188 -12.55 28.20 27.08
C LEU A 188 -13.78 28.86 27.71
N THR A 189 -14.92 28.19 27.79
CA THR A 189 -16.18 28.72 28.36
C THR A 189 -16.27 28.43 29.86
N LEU A 190 -15.38 27.62 30.41
CA LEU A 190 -15.31 27.24 31.83
C LEU A 190 -14.23 28.04 32.61
N LEU A 191 -13.56 28.98 31.97
CA LEU A 191 -12.63 29.97 32.56
C LEU A 191 -13.26 31.35 32.63
#